data_34db646fe971b7bda0d6b9bd4013e642
#
_entry.id   34db646fe971b7bda0d6b9bd4013e642
#
_cell.length_a   1.000
_cell.length_b   1.000
_cell.length_c   1.000
_cell.angle_alpha   90.00
_cell.angle_beta   90.00
_cell.angle_gamma   90.00
#
_symmetry.space_group_name_H-M   'P 1'
#
loop_
_entity.id
_entity.type
_entity.pdbx_description
1 polymer ?
#
loop_
_entity_poly.entity_id
_entity_poly.type
_entity_poly.pdbx_seq_one_letter_code
_entity_poly.pdbx_strand_id
1 'polypeptide(L)'
;MAQTINISYEHYTLDTLPTSDNELVKAAFEATQQAYAPFSGFKVGAAARLRSGEIITAANCESEVFPSGLCAERSLLYHYATNHADNPIEAMAIASNPSERECYPCGACRQVMLDTENRQQSPIRIIMAGGGTATVVNSAKDLLPFTFRL
;
A
#
# COMPACT_ATOMS: atom_id res chain seq x y z
N MET A 1 -12.38 -30.00 -13.31
CA MET A 1 -10.91 -30.15 -13.27
C MET A 1 -10.31 -29.10 -12.32
N ALA A 2 -9.36 -29.50 -11.51
CA ALA A 2 -8.64 -28.56 -10.66
C ALA A 2 -7.75 -27.63 -11.51
N GLN A 3 -7.73 -26.35 -11.17
CA GLN A 3 -6.87 -25.34 -11.77
C GLN A 3 -6.07 -24.65 -10.69
N THR A 4 -4.93 -24.07 -11.03
CA THR A 4 -4.03 -23.40 -10.08
C THR A 4 -3.78 -21.97 -10.50
N ILE A 5 -3.80 -21.07 -9.53
CA ILE A 5 -3.31 -19.69 -9.68
C ILE A 5 -1.96 -19.61 -8.98
N ASN A 6 -0.94 -19.14 -9.68
CA ASN A 6 0.39 -18.92 -9.11
C ASN A 6 0.60 -17.42 -8.88
N ILE A 7 1.10 -17.09 -7.69
CA ILE A 7 1.48 -15.72 -7.33
C ILE A 7 2.97 -15.72 -7.01
N SER A 8 3.73 -14.86 -7.67
CA SER A 8 5.15 -14.65 -7.40
C SER A 8 5.32 -13.46 -6.47
N TYR A 9 6.14 -13.61 -5.45
CA TYR A 9 6.51 -12.54 -4.53
C TYR A 9 7.99 -12.65 -4.14
N GLU A 10 8.54 -11.54 -3.70
CA GLU A 10 9.89 -11.47 -3.14
C GLU A 10 9.78 -11.21 -1.64
N HIS A 11 10.72 -11.75 -0.87
CA HIS A 11 10.79 -11.53 0.57
C HIS A 11 12.20 -11.06 0.94
N TYR A 12 12.28 -9.97 1.70
CA TYR A 12 13.52 -9.32 2.11
C TYR A 12 13.56 -9.12 3.62
N THR A 13 14.76 -9.10 4.18
CA THR A 13 15.01 -8.34 5.40
C THR A 13 15.18 -6.86 5.02
N LEU A 14 14.87 -5.93 5.93
CA LEU A 14 14.90 -4.50 5.59
C LEU A 14 16.29 -4.01 5.15
N ASP A 15 17.36 -4.64 5.65
CA ASP A 15 18.75 -4.35 5.27
C ASP A 15 19.13 -4.84 3.86
N THR A 16 18.40 -5.83 3.33
CA THR A 16 18.61 -6.36 1.96
C THR A 16 17.62 -5.79 0.95
N LEU A 17 16.63 -5.04 1.40
CA LEU A 17 15.64 -4.40 0.53
C LEU A 17 16.34 -3.40 -0.40
N PRO A 18 16.00 -3.34 -1.71
CA PRO A 18 16.54 -2.32 -2.61
C PRO A 18 16.40 -0.91 -2.03
N THR A 19 17.41 -0.07 -2.22
CA THR A 19 17.49 1.27 -1.62
C THR A 19 16.22 2.10 -1.88
N SER A 20 15.73 2.09 -3.11
CA SER A 20 14.52 2.84 -3.49
C SER A 20 13.26 2.33 -2.76
N ASP A 21 13.16 1.02 -2.55
CA ASP A 21 12.05 0.42 -1.80
C ASP A 21 12.18 0.75 -0.30
N ASN A 22 13.40 0.72 0.24
CA ASN A 22 13.65 1.05 1.64
C ASN A 22 13.33 2.52 1.95
N GLU A 23 13.67 3.45 1.06
CA GLU A 23 13.27 4.86 1.18
C GLU A 23 11.76 5.01 1.25
N LEU A 24 11.03 4.27 0.42
CA LEU A 24 9.57 4.30 0.40
C LEU A 24 8.97 3.70 1.66
N VAL A 25 9.54 2.61 2.19
CA VAL A 25 9.14 2.02 3.49
C VAL A 25 9.35 3.01 4.63
N LYS A 26 10.49 3.73 4.65
CA LYS A 26 10.75 4.76 5.65
C LYS A 26 9.71 5.88 5.59
N ALA A 27 9.39 6.36 4.39
CA ALA A 27 8.35 7.38 4.21
C ALA A 27 6.98 6.91 4.70
N ALA A 28 6.61 5.64 4.42
CA ALA A 28 5.38 5.04 4.93
C ALA A 28 5.38 4.94 6.46
N PHE A 29 6.50 4.53 7.06
CA PHE A 29 6.61 4.44 8.52
C PHE A 29 6.53 5.83 9.18
N GLU A 30 7.18 6.83 8.63
CA GLU A 30 7.09 8.22 9.13
C GLU A 30 5.66 8.75 9.04
N ALA A 31 4.93 8.41 7.99
CA ALA A 31 3.53 8.81 7.82
C ALA A 31 2.61 8.28 8.92
N THR A 32 2.98 7.20 9.63
CA THR A 32 2.20 6.68 10.77
C THR A 32 2.01 7.70 11.87
N GLN A 33 2.92 8.69 11.99
CA GLN A 33 2.83 9.75 13.01
C GLN A 33 1.62 10.67 12.77
N GLN A 34 1.09 10.72 11.55
CA GLN A 34 -0.07 11.53 11.19
C GLN A 34 -1.39 10.76 11.29
N ALA A 35 -1.34 9.48 11.68
CA ALA A 35 -2.53 8.65 11.80
C ALA A 35 -3.43 9.14 12.93
N TYR A 36 -4.74 9.16 12.66
CA TYR A 36 -5.76 9.38 13.68
C TYR A 36 -6.40 8.03 14.00
N ALA A 37 -5.92 7.37 15.06
CA ALA A 37 -6.32 6.01 15.42
C ALA A 37 -6.68 5.90 16.93
N PRO A 38 -7.63 6.72 17.43
CA PRO A 38 -7.96 6.75 18.86
C PRO A 38 -8.69 5.49 19.32
N PHE A 39 -9.29 4.72 18.44
CA PHE A 39 -10.09 3.53 18.77
C PHE A 39 -9.24 2.27 18.78
N SER A 40 -8.43 2.04 17.77
CA SER A 40 -7.61 0.83 17.64
C SER A 40 -6.20 0.98 18.21
N GLY A 41 -5.66 2.20 18.24
CA GLY A 41 -4.24 2.44 18.52
C GLY A 41 -3.30 1.93 17.41
N PHE A 42 -3.83 1.34 16.33
CA PHE A 42 -3.06 0.79 15.23
C PHE A 42 -2.88 1.83 14.12
N LYS A 43 -1.69 2.39 14.04
CA LYS A 43 -1.34 3.44 13.09
C LYS A 43 -0.73 2.83 11.84
N VAL A 44 -1.28 3.17 10.69
CA VAL A 44 -0.78 2.71 9.38
C VAL A 44 -0.39 3.92 8.54
N GLY A 45 0.73 3.82 7.87
CA GLY A 45 1.20 4.79 6.88
C GLY A 45 1.34 4.12 5.52
N ALA A 46 1.07 4.88 4.49
CA ALA A 46 1.28 4.50 3.10
C ALA A 46 2.11 5.58 2.40
N ALA A 47 2.99 5.16 1.50
CA ALA A 47 3.78 6.04 0.67
C ALA A 47 3.78 5.53 -0.77
N ALA A 48 3.63 6.40 -1.75
CA ALA A 48 3.70 6.05 -3.15
C ALA A 48 4.73 6.92 -3.87
N ARG A 49 5.58 6.28 -4.69
CA ARG A 49 6.48 6.98 -5.61
C ARG A 49 5.83 7.10 -6.97
N LEU A 50 5.70 8.32 -7.43
CA LEU A 50 5.21 8.62 -8.76
C LEU A 50 6.35 8.53 -9.79
N ARG A 51 6.01 8.40 -11.06
CA ARG A 51 6.99 8.32 -12.16
C ARG A 51 7.95 9.52 -12.20
N SER A 52 7.51 10.69 -11.77
CA SER A 52 8.37 11.88 -11.63
C SER A 52 9.44 11.76 -10.54
N GLY A 53 9.35 10.77 -9.66
CA GLY A 53 10.16 10.62 -8.46
C GLY A 53 9.55 11.25 -7.20
N GLU A 54 8.47 12.01 -7.31
CA GLU A 54 7.74 12.56 -6.17
C GLU A 54 7.19 11.43 -5.31
N ILE A 55 7.28 11.59 -3.99
CA ILE A 55 6.69 10.67 -3.01
C ILE A 55 5.52 11.39 -2.32
N ILE A 56 4.36 10.76 -2.38
CA ILE A 56 3.17 11.19 -1.65
C ILE A 56 2.85 10.20 -0.54
N THR A 57 2.35 10.69 0.58
CA THR A 57 2.08 9.87 1.77
C THR A 57 0.67 10.11 2.31
N ALA A 58 0.15 9.13 3.04
CA ALA A 58 -1.06 9.26 3.82
C ALA A 58 -1.02 8.31 5.02
N ALA A 59 -1.94 8.50 5.96
CA ALA A 59 -2.10 7.66 7.13
C ALA A 59 -3.58 7.29 7.31
N ASN A 60 -3.87 6.27 8.13
CA ASN A 60 -5.25 5.91 8.44
C ASN A 60 -5.91 6.98 9.30
N CYS A 61 -7.21 7.13 9.09
CA CYS A 61 -8.05 8.03 9.84
C CYS A 61 -9.33 7.28 10.26
N GLU A 62 -9.44 7.03 11.55
CA GLU A 62 -10.61 6.35 12.13
C GLU A 62 -11.76 7.32 12.36
N SER A 63 -12.96 6.79 12.39
CA SER A 63 -14.20 7.53 12.66
C SER A 63 -14.99 6.83 13.75
N GLU A 64 -15.73 7.59 14.55
CA GLU A 64 -16.73 7.04 15.48
C GLU A 64 -17.80 6.23 14.75
N VAL A 65 -18.05 6.56 13.49
CA VAL A 65 -18.88 5.76 12.57
C VAL A 65 -17.94 4.94 11.69
N PHE A 66 -17.67 3.70 12.06
CA PHE A 66 -16.65 2.86 11.44
C PHE A 66 -16.65 2.79 9.91
N PRO A 67 -17.79 2.72 9.21
CA PRO A 67 -17.76 2.74 7.74
C PRO A 67 -17.19 4.04 7.13
N SER A 68 -17.14 5.14 7.90
CA SER A 68 -16.63 6.44 7.42
C SER A 68 -15.11 6.56 7.50
N GLY A 69 -14.43 5.73 8.30
CA GLY A 69 -12.97 5.71 8.40
C GLY A 69 -12.31 5.18 7.13
N LEU A 70 -11.05 5.57 6.92
CA LEU A 70 -10.24 5.10 5.80
C LEU A 70 -8.90 4.53 6.27
N CYS A 71 -8.50 3.43 5.65
CA CYS A 71 -7.13 2.92 5.74
C CYS A 71 -6.16 3.90 5.06
N ALA A 72 -4.89 3.87 5.45
CA ALA A 72 -3.85 4.72 4.88
C ALA A 72 -3.76 4.59 3.36
N GLU A 73 -3.85 3.37 2.84
CA GLU A 73 -3.75 3.06 1.42
C GLU A 73 -4.87 3.72 0.62
N ARG A 74 -6.12 3.63 1.10
CA ARG A 74 -7.25 4.27 0.40
C ARG A 74 -7.22 5.79 0.54
N SER A 75 -6.80 6.31 1.68
CA SER A 75 -6.60 7.76 1.85
C SER A 75 -5.60 8.29 0.82
N LEU A 76 -4.48 7.59 0.63
CA LEU A 76 -3.47 7.95 -0.36
C LEU A 76 -4.01 7.84 -1.78
N LEU A 77 -4.64 6.72 -2.13
CA LEU A 77 -5.07 6.43 -3.50
C LEU A 77 -6.22 7.33 -3.96
N TYR A 78 -7.14 7.72 -3.08
CA TYR A 78 -8.19 8.67 -3.43
C TYR A 78 -7.65 10.08 -3.58
N HIS A 79 -6.71 10.49 -2.74
CA HIS A 79 -6.01 11.76 -2.92
C HIS A 79 -5.22 11.77 -4.24
N TYR A 80 -4.50 10.69 -4.53
CA TYR A 80 -3.78 10.52 -5.80
C TYR A 80 -4.73 10.65 -6.99
N ALA A 81 -5.87 9.98 -6.97
CA ALA A 81 -6.82 9.95 -8.09
C ALA A 81 -7.35 11.34 -8.47
N THR A 82 -7.41 12.27 -7.52
CA THR A 82 -7.95 13.60 -7.73
C THR A 82 -6.89 14.69 -7.92
N ASN A 83 -5.64 14.42 -7.56
CA ASN A 83 -4.57 15.43 -7.56
C ASN A 83 -3.35 15.07 -8.41
N HIS A 84 -3.13 13.78 -8.71
CA HIS A 84 -1.89 13.30 -9.33
C HIS A 84 -2.12 12.25 -10.44
N ALA A 85 -3.34 12.10 -10.95
CA ALA A 85 -3.69 11.01 -11.85
C ALA A 85 -2.94 10.99 -13.19
N ASP A 86 -2.33 12.10 -13.58
CA ASP A 86 -1.49 12.24 -14.76
C ASP A 86 -0.05 11.74 -14.55
N ASN A 87 0.33 11.40 -13.32
CA ASN A 87 1.67 10.97 -12.93
C ASN A 87 1.60 9.57 -12.29
N PRO A 88 1.79 8.48 -13.07
CA PRO A 88 1.55 7.11 -12.60
C PRO A 88 2.35 6.73 -11.37
N ILE A 89 1.74 5.94 -10.49
CA ILE A 89 2.42 5.32 -9.36
C ILE A 89 3.29 4.17 -9.87
N GLU A 90 4.57 4.19 -9.53
CA GLU A 90 5.51 3.09 -9.83
C GLU A 90 5.60 2.08 -8.69
N ALA A 91 5.60 2.56 -7.45
CA ALA A 91 5.69 1.72 -6.27
C ALA A 91 4.91 2.33 -5.10
N MET A 92 4.41 1.47 -4.23
CA MET A 92 3.69 1.84 -3.01
C MET A 92 4.17 0.98 -1.85
N ALA A 93 4.49 1.60 -0.73
CA ALA A 93 4.85 0.92 0.51
C ALA A 93 3.81 1.14 1.60
N ILE A 94 3.64 0.13 2.45
CA ILE A 94 2.74 0.13 3.60
C ILE A 94 3.54 -0.28 4.82
N ALA A 95 3.39 0.47 5.91
CA ALA A 95 4.01 0.18 7.19
C ALA A 95 3.06 0.52 8.35
N SER A 96 3.30 -0.06 9.51
CA SER A 96 2.48 0.19 10.70
C SER A 96 3.32 0.56 11.93
N ASN A 97 2.68 1.18 12.88
CA ASN A 97 3.23 1.43 14.21
C ASN A 97 2.13 1.14 15.27
N PRO A 98 2.28 0.09 16.12
CA PRO A 98 3.44 -0.80 16.24
C PRO A 98 3.73 -1.63 14.98
N SER A 99 5.00 -2.01 14.80
CA SER A 99 5.49 -2.73 13.62
C SER A 99 6.01 -4.13 14.02
N GLU A 100 5.13 -4.93 14.59
CA GLU A 100 5.49 -6.29 15.07
C GLU A 100 5.54 -7.34 13.95
N ARG A 101 4.84 -7.08 12.86
CA ARG A 101 4.75 -7.93 11.67
C ARG A 101 4.52 -7.09 10.42
N GLU A 102 4.72 -7.69 9.26
CA GLU A 102 4.41 -7.05 7.99
C GLU A 102 2.94 -6.60 7.94
N CYS A 103 2.72 -5.39 7.46
CA CYS A 103 1.39 -4.80 7.32
C CYS A 103 0.85 -5.07 5.91
N TYR A 104 -0.10 -5.98 5.81
CA TYR A 104 -0.76 -6.31 4.55
C TYR A 104 -2.03 -5.48 4.36
N PRO A 105 -2.32 -5.02 3.14
CA PRO A 105 -3.53 -4.26 2.86
C PRO A 105 -4.78 -5.13 3.01
N CYS A 106 -5.86 -4.56 3.54
CA CYS A 106 -7.14 -5.23 3.61
C CYS A 106 -7.75 -5.42 2.21
N GLY A 107 -8.78 -6.26 2.09
CA GLY A 107 -9.41 -6.56 0.81
C GLY A 107 -9.93 -5.32 0.06
N ALA A 108 -10.52 -4.37 0.78
CA ALA A 108 -10.99 -3.10 0.20
C ALA A 108 -9.83 -2.27 -0.37
N CYS A 109 -8.70 -2.23 0.34
CA CYS A 109 -7.51 -1.53 -0.15
C CYS A 109 -6.91 -2.21 -1.38
N ARG A 110 -6.86 -3.54 -1.40
CA ARG A 110 -6.40 -4.31 -2.56
C ARG A 110 -7.23 -4.04 -3.80
N GLN A 111 -8.55 -3.90 -3.63
CA GLN A 111 -9.44 -3.53 -4.73
C GLN A 111 -9.10 -2.14 -5.29
N VAL A 112 -8.91 -1.14 -4.45
CA VAL A 112 -8.59 0.23 -4.89
C VAL A 112 -7.19 0.33 -5.50
N MET A 113 -6.23 -0.46 -5.00
CA MET A 113 -4.90 -0.60 -5.63
C MET A 113 -5.02 -1.15 -7.04
N LEU A 114 -5.82 -2.20 -7.24
CA LEU A 114 -6.06 -2.78 -8.57
C LEU A 114 -6.78 -1.81 -9.50
N ASP A 115 -7.80 -1.09 -9.01
CA ASP A 115 -8.50 -0.07 -9.79
C ASP A 115 -7.54 1.03 -10.27
N THR A 116 -6.61 1.46 -9.41
CA THR A 116 -5.58 2.44 -9.75
C THR A 116 -4.63 1.91 -10.81
N GLU A 117 -4.15 0.67 -10.65
CA GLU A 117 -3.28 0.00 -11.62
C GLU A 117 -3.96 -0.14 -12.98
N ASN A 118 -5.23 -0.55 -13.00
CA ASN A 118 -6.00 -0.64 -14.24
C ASN A 118 -6.20 0.71 -14.92
N ARG A 119 -6.47 1.76 -14.14
CA ARG A 119 -6.69 3.11 -14.67
C ARG A 119 -5.42 3.68 -15.31
N GLN A 120 -4.28 3.51 -14.66
CA GLN A 120 -3.00 4.00 -15.18
C GLN A 120 -2.37 3.09 -16.23
N GLN A 121 -2.90 1.88 -16.45
CA GLN A 121 -2.44 0.87 -17.40
C GLN A 121 -0.96 0.47 -17.23
N SER A 122 -0.47 0.51 -16.01
CA SER A 122 0.88 0.06 -15.65
C SER A 122 0.89 -0.53 -14.25
N PRO A 123 1.71 -1.57 -13.99
CA PRO A 123 1.73 -2.23 -12.70
C PRO A 123 2.28 -1.32 -11.60
N ILE A 124 1.85 -1.59 -10.38
CA ILE A 124 2.32 -0.94 -9.16
C ILE A 124 3.06 -1.99 -8.33
N ARG A 125 4.34 -1.74 -8.06
CA ARG A 125 5.12 -2.54 -7.11
C ARG A 125 4.63 -2.26 -5.70
N ILE A 126 4.18 -3.29 -4.97
CA ILE A 126 3.64 -3.15 -3.61
C ILE A 126 4.63 -3.74 -2.60
N ILE A 127 5.05 -2.93 -1.64
CA ILE A 127 6.00 -3.29 -0.58
C ILE A 127 5.24 -3.30 0.75
N MET A 128 5.13 -4.46 1.38
CA MET A 128 4.41 -4.66 2.64
C MET A 128 5.43 -4.93 3.75
N ALA A 129 5.69 -3.92 4.59
CA ALA A 129 6.78 -3.93 5.55
C ALA A 129 6.33 -4.03 7.00
N GLY A 130 7.18 -4.61 7.84
CA GLY A 130 7.01 -4.70 9.29
C GLY A 130 7.80 -5.85 9.90
N GLY A 131 8.02 -5.83 11.21
CA GLY A 131 8.74 -6.87 11.91
C GLY A 131 10.19 -7.09 11.43
N GLY A 132 10.80 -6.09 10.81
CA GLY A 132 12.16 -6.20 10.26
C GLY A 132 12.25 -6.80 8.86
N THR A 133 11.12 -7.12 8.24
CA THR A 133 11.06 -7.74 6.90
C THR A 133 10.09 -7.00 5.96
N ALA A 134 10.10 -7.37 4.70
CA ALA A 134 9.13 -6.89 3.71
C ALA A 134 8.83 -7.97 2.68
N THR A 135 7.56 -8.15 2.38
CA THR A 135 7.07 -8.93 1.24
C THR A 135 6.71 -7.98 0.10
N VAL A 136 7.13 -8.30 -1.10
CA VAL A 136 6.98 -7.45 -2.27
C VAL A 136 6.31 -8.23 -3.40
N VAL A 137 5.30 -7.63 -4.01
CA VAL A 137 4.69 -8.08 -5.27
C VAL A 137 4.86 -7.01 -6.35
N ASN A 138 4.95 -7.43 -7.61
CA ASN A 138 5.21 -6.51 -8.71
C ASN A 138 3.95 -5.98 -9.39
N SER A 139 2.79 -6.36 -8.89
CA SER A 139 1.50 -5.88 -9.37
C SER A 139 0.45 -6.01 -8.27
N ALA A 140 -0.44 -5.05 -8.17
CA ALA A 140 -1.61 -5.13 -7.28
C ALA A 140 -2.53 -6.30 -7.64
N LYS A 141 -2.51 -6.75 -8.88
CA LYS A 141 -3.22 -7.93 -9.36
C LYS A 141 -2.84 -9.20 -8.60
N ASP A 142 -1.59 -9.30 -8.13
CA ASP A 142 -1.11 -10.46 -7.38
C ASP A 142 -1.70 -10.56 -5.96
N LEU A 143 -2.30 -9.48 -5.47
CA LEU A 143 -2.93 -9.43 -4.16
C LEU A 143 -4.43 -9.76 -4.17
N LEU A 144 -5.04 -9.93 -5.35
CA LEU A 144 -6.49 -10.08 -5.46
C LEU A 144 -6.86 -11.08 -6.59
N PRO A 145 -6.91 -12.39 -6.30
CA PRO A 145 -7.37 -13.37 -7.27
C PRO A 145 -8.87 -13.22 -7.54
N PHE A 146 -9.32 -13.64 -8.75
CA PHE A 146 -10.73 -13.59 -9.17
C PHE A 146 -11.34 -12.19 -9.05
N THR A 147 -10.69 -11.21 -9.66
CA THR A 147 -11.05 -9.80 -9.52
C THR A 147 -12.42 -9.46 -10.09
N PHE A 148 -13.20 -8.64 -9.35
CA PHE A 148 -14.41 -8.04 -9.87
C PHE A 148 -14.07 -6.95 -10.90
N ARG A 149 -14.82 -6.91 -11.99
CA ARG A 149 -14.76 -5.86 -13.03
C ARG A 149 -16.16 -5.52 -13.50
N LEU A 150 -16.41 -4.25 -13.79
CA LEU A 150 -17.60 -3.79 -14.49
C LEU A 150 -17.45 -3.98 -15.99
#